data_15e42c154a4cccb4d84cc428471b9009
#
_entry.id   15e42c154a4cccb4d84cc428471b9009
#
_cell.length_a   1.000
_cell.length_b   1.000
_cell.length_c   1.000
_cell.angle_alpha   90.00
_cell.angle_beta   90.00
_cell.angle_gamma   90.00
#
_symmetry.space_group_name_H-M   'P 1'
#
loop_
_entity.id
_entity.type
_entity.pdbx_description
1 polymer ?
#
loop_
_entity_poly.entity_id
_entity_poly.type
_entity_poly.pdbx_seq_one_letter_code
_entity_poly.pdbx_strand_id
1 'polypeptide(L)'
;PGRETFGASVYVTRKGGVITTCASTSGYMHEYDNRYLWMNLKRIVSSHFANYREAWQANSLIDRGLIHPTLSKTYRLEEVGQAALDVHKNLHQGKVGVLTLAPEEGLGISDPEKRARFETQINRFRSA
;
A
#
# COMPACT_ATOMS: atom_id res chain seq x y z
N PRO A 1 3.49 -5.88 -9.28
CA PRO A 1 4.93 -5.82 -9.50
C PRO A 1 5.55 -7.21 -9.52
N GLY A 2 6.76 -7.32 -10.09
CA GLY A 2 7.48 -8.57 -10.25
C GLY A 2 8.31 -8.54 -11.51
N ARG A 3 8.38 -9.66 -12.24
CA ARG A 3 9.20 -9.80 -13.46
C ARG A 3 9.02 -8.64 -14.45
N GLU A 4 7.79 -8.26 -14.72
CA GLU A 4 7.47 -7.27 -15.77
C GLU A 4 7.92 -5.84 -15.44
N THR A 5 8.04 -5.49 -14.18
CA THR A 5 8.29 -4.11 -13.74
C THR A 5 9.63 -3.92 -13.04
N PHE A 6 10.30 -5.00 -12.62
CA PHE A 6 11.51 -4.90 -11.82
C PHE A 6 12.67 -4.27 -12.59
N GLY A 7 12.88 -4.66 -13.85
CA GLY A 7 13.92 -4.09 -14.70
C GLY A 7 13.74 -2.57 -14.89
N ALA A 8 12.51 -2.13 -15.13
CA ALA A 8 12.18 -0.71 -15.21
C ALA A 8 12.47 0.02 -13.88
N SER A 9 12.15 -0.60 -12.74
CA SER A 9 12.45 -0.05 -11.41
C SER A 9 13.96 0.14 -11.20
N VAL A 10 14.77 -0.82 -11.66
CA VAL A 10 16.23 -0.70 -11.62
C VAL A 10 16.70 0.47 -12.51
N TYR A 11 16.13 0.62 -13.69
CA TYR A 11 16.50 1.68 -14.63
C TYR A 11 16.17 3.09 -14.10
N VAL A 12 14.92 3.33 -13.67
CA VAL A 12 14.45 4.67 -13.30
C VAL A 12 14.95 5.15 -11.93
N THR A 13 15.41 4.26 -11.09
CA THR A 13 15.95 4.63 -9.77
C THR A 13 17.19 5.49 -9.92
N ARG A 14 17.23 6.63 -9.24
CA ARG A 14 18.37 7.56 -9.25
C ARG A 14 19.66 6.90 -8.74
N LYS A 15 20.79 7.48 -9.07
CA LYS A 15 22.11 7.10 -8.51
C LYS A 15 22.07 7.12 -6.97
N GLY A 16 22.62 6.09 -6.35
CA GLY A 16 22.61 5.89 -4.89
C GLY A 16 21.25 5.53 -4.30
N GLY A 17 20.21 5.38 -5.13
CA GLY A 17 18.85 5.08 -4.69
C GLY A 17 18.66 3.65 -4.19
N VAL A 18 17.52 3.40 -3.58
CA VAL A 18 17.12 2.10 -3.03
C VAL A 18 15.86 1.60 -3.75
N ILE A 19 15.89 0.35 -4.16
CA ILE A 19 14.75 -0.38 -4.71
C ILE A 19 14.27 -1.33 -3.61
N THR A 20 13.04 -1.17 -3.16
CA THR A 20 12.44 -2.09 -2.18
C THR A 20 11.51 -3.06 -2.89
N THR A 21 11.67 -4.34 -2.61
CA THR A 21 10.78 -5.40 -3.12
C THR A 21 10.16 -6.17 -1.97
N CYS A 22 8.86 -6.49 -2.09
CA CYS A 22 8.10 -7.23 -1.08
C CYS A 22 7.19 -8.31 -1.68
N ALA A 23 7.08 -8.37 -3.02
CA ALA A 23 6.20 -9.30 -3.71
C ALA A 23 6.69 -9.56 -5.15
N SER A 24 6.10 -10.52 -5.82
CA SER A 24 6.45 -10.89 -7.19
C SER A 24 5.24 -11.41 -7.97
N THR A 25 4.16 -10.62 -8.00
CA THR A 25 2.86 -11.00 -8.58
C THR A 25 2.96 -11.44 -10.05
N SER A 26 3.79 -10.77 -10.86
CA SER A 26 3.98 -11.13 -12.29
C SER A 26 5.15 -12.10 -12.53
N GLY A 27 5.69 -12.72 -11.49
CA GLY A 27 6.73 -13.77 -11.57
C GLY A 27 7.93 -13.50 -10.68
N TYR A 28 8.53 -14.59 -10.20
CA TYR A 28 9.59 -14.57 -9.19
C TYR A 28 10.99 -14.29 -9.74
N MET A 29 11.22 -14.61 -11.01
CA MET A 29 12.54 -14.42 -11.65
C MET A 29 12.57 -13.03 -12.30
N HIS A 30 13.57 -12.24 -11.93
CA HIS A 30 13.75 -10.89 -12.44
C HIS A 30 14.97 -10.81 -13.36
N GLU A 31 14.83 -10.12 -14.48
CA GLU A 31 15.90 -9.85 -15.43
C GLU A 31 16.08 -8.34 -15.58
N TYR A 32 17.31 -7.88 -15.52
CA TYR A 32 17.66 -6.47 -15.72
C TYR A 32 19.13 -6.31 -16.11
N ASP A 33 19.45 -5.20 -16.75
CA ASP A 33 20.84 -4.85 -17.07
C ASP A 33 21.56 -4.37 -15.80
N ASN A 34 22.48 -5.20 -15.31
CA ASN A 34 23.19 -4.96 -14.07
C ASN A 34 24.06 -3.68 -14.08
N ARG A 35 24.40 -3.15 -15.26
CA ARG A 35 25.13 -1.86 -15.37
C ARG A 35 24.36 -0.72 -14.73
N TYR A 36 23.03 -0.72 -14.85
CA TYR A 36 22.17 0.29 -14.21
C TYR A 36 22.11 0.17 -12.70
N LEU A 37 22.46 -0.98 -12.14
CA LEU A 37 22.52 -1.20 -10.69
C LEU A 37 23.89 -0.79 -10.13
N TRP A 38 24.96 -1.50 -10.53
CA TRP A 38 26.27 -1.35 -9.89
C TRP A 38 26.99 -0.04 -10.25
N MET A 39 26.97 0.39 -11.52
CA MET A 39 27.58 1.67 -11.92
C MET A 39 26.93 2.89 -11.27
N ASN A 40 25.68 2.78 -10.87
CA ASN A 40 24.91 3.82 -10.22
C ASN A 40 24.81 3.65 -8.69
N LEU A 41 25.55 2.71 -8.11
CA LEU A 41 25.62 2.48 -6.67
C LEU A 41 24.23 2.30 -6.03
N LYS A 42 23.29 1.69 -6.75
CA LYS A 42 21.94 1.44 -6.26
C LYS A 42 21.91 0.23 -5.34
N ARG A 43 20.90 0.15 -4.50
CA ARG A 43 20.70 -0.97 -3.56
C ARG A 43 19.35 -1.61 -3.79
N ILE A 44 19.28 -2.93 -3.65
CA ILE A 44 18.04 -3.70 -3.61
C ILE A 44 17.88 -4.20 -2.18
N VAL A 45 16.75 -3.89 -1.58
CA VAL A 45 16.42 -4.29 -0.21
C VAL A 45 15.06 -4.99 -0.22
N SER A 46 15.00 -6.15 0.41
CA SER A 46 13.74 -6.89 0.56
C SER A 46 13.00 -6.50 1.83
N SER A 47 11.69 -6.65 1.79
CA SER A 47 10.81 -6.55 2.95
C SER A 47 9.91 -7.77 2.97
N HIS A 48 9.75 -8.39 4.13
CA HIS A 48 8.92 -9.58 4.29
C HIS A 48 8.20 -9.55 5.63
N PHE A 49 6.88 -9.42 5.56
CA PHE A 49 5.98 -9.32 6.69
C PHE A 49 6.29 -8.17 7.67
N ALA A 50 5.51 -8.11 8.73
CA ALA A 50 5.71 -7.25 9.88
C ALA A 50 5.27 -8.03 11.14
N ASN A 51 5.91 -7.79 12.25
CA ASN A 51 5.46 -8.28 13.55
C ASN A 51 4.40 -7.33 14.15
N TYR A 52 3.76 -7.74 15.25
CA TYR A 52 2.72 -6.94 15.91
C TYR A 52 3.21 -5.57 16.37
N ARG A 53 4.46 -5.47 16.82
CA ARG A 53 5.06 -4.21 17.24
C ARG A 53 5.19 -3.22 16.06
N GLU A 54 5.65 -3.71 14.93
CA GLU A 54 5.78 -2.91 13.71
C GLU A 54 4.40 -2.49 13.17
N ALA A 55 3.41 -3.37 13.21
CA ALA A 55 2.04 -3.05 12.86
C ALA A 55 1.47 -1.95 13.80
N TRP A 56 1.72 -2.06 15.10
CA TRP A 56 1.33 -1.04 16.06
C TRP A 56 2.01 0.31 15.80
N GLN A 57 3.29 0.32 15.48
CA GLN A 57 4.02 1.52 15.12
C GLN A 57 3.47 2.16 13.84
N ALA A 58 3.14 1.35 12.83
CA ALA A 58 2.50 1.83 11.61
C ALA A 58 1.14 2.49 11.90
N ASN A 59 0.30 1.89 12.75
CA ASN A 59 -0.96 2.48 13.19
C ASN A 59 -0.76 3.83 13.89
N SER A 60 0.28 3.96 14.71
CA SER A 60 0.63 5.24 15.34
C SER A 60 0.99 6.32 14.30
N LEU A 61 1.64 5.95 13.20
CA LEU A 61 1.92 6.90 12.11
C LEU A 61 0.63 7.32 11.37
N ILE A 62 -0.31 6.40 11.20
CA ILE A 62 -1.62 6.68 10.61
C ILE A 62 -2.41 7.64 11.51
N ASP A 63 -2.50 7.35 12.81
CA ASP A 63 -3.22 8.20 13.77
C ASP A 63 -2.63 9.62 13.85
N ARG A 64 -1.33 9.75 13.71
CA ARG A 64 -0.63 11.03 13.62
C ARG A 64 -0.80 11.76 12.28
N GLY A 65 -1.46 11.15 11.30
CA GLY A 65 -1.65 11.71 9.97
C GLY A 65 -0.38 11.79 9.12
N LEU A 66 0.62 10.95 9.39
CA LEU A 66 1.88 10.89 8.62
C LEU A 66 1.81 9.87 7.47
N ILE A 67 0.89 8.93 7.56
CA ILE A 67 0.58 7.95 6.52
C ILE A 67 -0.93 7.98 6.29
N HIS A 68 -1.33 8.01 5.03
CA HIS A 68 -2.74 8.00 4.63
C HIS A 68 -3.04 6.70 3.90
N PRO A 69 -3.66 5.71 4.56
CA PRO A 69 -4.12 4.50 3.89
C PRO A 69 -5.10 4.84 2.78
N THR A 70 -4.86 4.29 1.60
CA THR A 70 -5.77 4.46 0.47
C THR A 70 -6.92 3.49 0.61
N LEU A 71 -8.07 3.97 1.04
CA LEU A 71 -9.31 3.21 1.15
C LEU A 71 -10.27 3.63 0.03
N SER A 72 -10.69 2.70 -0.82
CA SER A 72 -11.60 3.01 -1.90
C SER A 72 -13.06 2.76 -1.53
N LYS A 73 -13.35 1.67 -0.81
CA LYS A 73 -14.71 1.25 -0.48
C LYS A 73 -14.75 0.46 0.82
N THR A 74 -15.84 0.60 1.55
CA THR A 74 -16.15 -0.21 2.73
C THR A 74 -17.41 -1.02 2.52
N TYR A 75 -17.45 -2.19 3.14
CA TYR A 75 -18.57 -3.13 3.14
C TYR A 75 -18.93 -3.51 4.56
N ARG A 76 -20.15 -3.91 4.79
CA ARG A 76 -20.55 -4.58 6.02
C ARG A 76 -20.05 -6.02 6.04
N LEU A 77 -20.02 -6.64 7.20
CA LEU A 77 -19.55 -8.02 7.33
C LEU A 77 -20.38 -9.01 6.48
N GLU A 78 -21.68 -8.78 6.39
CA GLU A 78 -22.61 -9.59 5.58
C GLU A 78 -22.30 -9.51 4.08
N GLU A 79 -21.64 -8.45 3.64
CA GLU A 79 -21.28 -8.17 2.24
C GLU A 79 -19.86 -8.65 1.89
N VAL A 80 -19.19 -9.41 2.77
CA VAL A 80 -17.79 -9.84 2.56
C VAL A 80 -17.59 -10.58 1.23
N GLY A 81 -18.58 -11.34 0.78
CA GLY A 81 -18.55 -12.02 -0.52
C GLY A 81 -18.46 -11.06 -1.69
N GLN A 82 -19.23 -9.96 -1.64
CA GLN A 82 -19.15 -8.91 -2.66
C GLN A 82 -17.81 -8.16 -2.59
N ALA A 83 -17.32 -7.85 -1.39
CA ALA A 83 -16.01 -7.24 -1.19
C ALA A 83 -14.88 -8.09 -1.82
N ALA A 84 -14.91 -9.40 -1.58
CA ALA A 84 -13.95 -10.34 -2.16
C ALA A 84 -14.04 -10.39 -3.70
N LEU A 85 -15.25 -10.36 -4.25
CA LEU A 85 -15.49 -10.35 -5.70
C LEU A 85 -14.95 -9.08 -6.35
N ASP A 86 -15.17 -7.92 -5.74
CA ASP A 86 -14.66 -6.64 -6.24
C ASP A 86 -13.13 -6.59 -6.24
N VAL A 87 -12.50 -7.12 -5.21
CA VAL A 87 -11.03 -7.28 -5.16
C VAL A 87 -10.55 -8.25 -6.26
N HIS A 88 -11.21 -9.40 -6.41
CA HIS A 88 -10.86 -10.39 -7.43
C HIS A 88 -10.95 -9.81 -8.85
N LYS A 89 -11.98 -9.02 -9.12
CA LYS A 89 -12.19 -8.33 -10.41
C LYS A 89 -11.39 -7.05 -10.58
N ASN A 90 -10.59 -6.66 -9.58
CA ASN A 90 -9.83 -5.41 -9.56
C ASN A 90 -10.69 -4.15 -9.77
N LEU A 91 -11.89 -4.13 -9.18
CA LEU A 91 -12.87 -3.03 -9.25
C LEU A 91 -12.67 -1.99 -8.12
N HIS A 92 -11.42 -1.73 -7.75
CA HIS A 92 -11.09 -0.83 -6.65
C HIS A 92 -9.73 -0.15 -6.90
N GLN A 93 -9.51 0.98 -6.24
CA GLN A 93 -8.21 1.68 -6.20
C GLN A 93 -7.76 1.82 -4.75
N GLY A 94 -6.72 1.07 -4.36
CA GLY A 94 -6.26 1.00 -2.97
C GLY A 94 -6.88 -0.18 -2.21
N LYS A 95 -7.35 0.04 -1.00
CA LYS A 95 -7.87 -1.01 -0.12
C LYS A 95 -9.39 -1.07 -0.14
N VAL A 96 -9.91 -2.28 -0.02
CA VAL A 96 -11.31 -2.56 0.31
C VAL A 96 -11.38 -2.94 1.78
N GLY A 97 -12.20 -2.24 2.56
CA GLY A 97 -12.40 -2.48 3.98
C GLY A 97 -13.70 -3.24 4.27
N VAL A 98 -13.68 -4.09 5.27
CA VAL A 98 -14.88 -4.73 5.81
C VAL A 98 -15.05 -4.31 7.26
N LEU A 99 -16.18 -3.69 7.57
CA LEU A 99 -16.54 -3.28 8.93
C LEU A 99 -17.03 -4.50 9.70
N THR A 100 -16.33 -4.85 10.77
CA THR A 100 -16.69 -5.97 11.65
C THR A 100 -17.41 -5.48 12.90
N LEU A 101 -16.66 -4.88 13.83
CA LEU A 101 -17.20 -4.34 15.08
C LEU A 101 -17.37 -2.82 15.06
N ALA A 102 -16.73 -2.12 14.14
CA ALA A 102 -16.86 -0.69 14.02
C ALA A 102 -18.20 -0.33 13.32
N PRO A 103 -18.97 0.63 13.86
CA PRO A 103 -20.22 1.07 13.23
C PRO A 103 -19.98 1.84 11.93
N GLU A 104 -18.83 2.49 11.83
CA GLU A 104 -18.39 3.27 10.66
C GLU A 104 -16.87 3.22 10.51
N GLU A 105 -16.37 3.66 9.39
CA GLU A 105 -14.94 3.74 9.16
C GLU A 105 -14.31 4.93 9.91
N GLY A 106 -13.26 4.67 10.67
CA GLY A 106 -12.45 5.71 11.32
C GLY A 106 -11.23 6.15 10.52
N LEU A 107 -10.76 5.34 9.59
CA LEU A 107 -9.54 5.53 8.79
C LEU A 107 -8.27 5.77 9.63
N GLY A 108 -8.27 5.31 10.87
CA GLY A 108 -7.13 5.37 11.77
C GLY A 108 -6.84 6.73 12.40
N ILE A 109 -7.50 7.81 11.99
CA ILE A 109 -7.36 9.14 12.61
C ILE A 109 -8.53 9.36 13.54
N SER A 110 -8.28 9.25 14.86
CA SER A 110 -9.30 9.38 15.89
C SER A 110 -9.65 10.83 16.24
N ASP A 111 -8.73 11.78 16.03
CA ASP A 111 -8.92 13.20 16.25
C ASP A 111 -9.73 13.85 15.11
N PRO A 112 -10.95 14.41 15.38
CA PRO A 112 -11.80 14.99 14.33
C PRO A 112 -11.17 16.17 13.58
N GLU A 113 -10.45 17.04 14.29
CA GLU A 113 -9.81 18.22 13.66
C GLU A 113 -8.67 17.78 12.74
N LYS A 114 -7.87 16.84 13.20
CA LYS A 114 -6.80 16.25 12.40
C LYS A 114 -7.37 15.49 11.20
N ARG A 115 -8.46 14.74 11.39
CA ARG A 115 -9.15 14.03 10.31
C ARG A 115 -9.65 15.00 9.24
N ALA A 116 -10.30 16.09 9.62
CA ALA A 116 -10.78 17.12 8.69
C ALA A 116 -9.63 17.76 7.90
N ARG A 117 -8.48 18.00 8.54
CA ARG A 117 -7.28 18.53 7.88
C ARG A 117 -6.75 17.64 6.76
N PHE A 118 -6.89 16.32 6.89
CA PHE A 118 -6.41 15.34 5.93
C PHE A 118 -7.51 14.73 5.05
N GLU A 119 -8.71 15.28 5.09
CA GLU A 119 -9.88 14.72 4.40
C GLU A 119 -9.65 14.51 2.89
N THR A 120 -9.03 15.46 2.22
CA THR A 120 -8.72 15.35 0.78
C THR A 120 -7.81 14.17 0.48
N GLN A 121 -6.78 13.93 1.31
CA GLN A 121 -5.86 12.81 1.15
C GLN A 121 -6.54 11.48 1.46
N ILE A 122 -7.37 11.45 2.50
CA ILE A 122 -8.13 10.28 2.94
C ILE A 122 -9.11 9.84 1.84
N ASN A 123 -9.81 10.79 1.23
CA ASN A 123 -10.86 10.52 0.25
C ASN A 123 -10.37 10.45 -1.21
N ARG A 124 -9.07 10.59 -1.44
CA ARG A 124 -8.49 10.71 -2.79
C ARG A 124 -8.91 9.63 -3.79
N PHE A 125 -9.14 8.41 -3.32
CA PHE A 125 -9.49 7.26 -4.15
C PHE A 125 -10.81 6.61 -3.73
N ARG A 126 -11.64 7.33 -2.98
CA ARG A 126 -12.95 6.80 -2.60
C ARG A 126 -13.86 6.71 -3.82
N SER A 127 -14.47 5.54 -3.98
CA SER A 127 -15.55 5.35 -4.94
C SER A 127 -16.82 6.02 -4.38
N ALA A 128 -17.51 6.76 -5.21
CA ALA A 128 -18.81 7.32 -4.87
C ALA A 128 -19.87 6.22 -4.71
#